data_07d91a1688b4a36ea3e770f21b4599c6
#
_entry.id   07d91a1688b4a36ea3e770f21b4599c6
#
_cell.length_a   1.000
_cell.length_b   1.000
_cell.length_c   1.000
_cell.angle_alpha   90.00
_cell.angle_beta   90.00
_cell.angle_gamma   90.00
#
_symmetry.space_group_name_H-M   'P 1'
#
loop_
_entity.id
_entity.type
_entity.pdbx_description
1 polymer ?
#
loop_
_entity_poly.entity_id
_entity_poly.type
_entity_poly.pdbx_seq_one_letter_code
_entity_poly.pdbx_strand_id
1 'polypeptide(L)'
;MKSSPSTATVLILLMLLMIVAAGFVFLFQAELRFRDHLRTLTAENETLLASRANLELEFSGAVATRDALAADLAAAEGDTRLLEGQLVESQQSVDDLTAAVATRTAEMEQLTNDLAALEGERQTQPPVARIIAPDDEATLPISRPVEIVLVASDAAGLSSLTLDVNGRRFTTYTLDGEKLYARTLDWNAPATEGEVVFTVSAVNVNNVRGAPHSVTVTLADTEARNAGIRAVVEANVSELRGLSPLEPIEPVVLSRDQLRARIESDLAADTTPEGSSADVLELSAFDFLGRDYDLRAAMQTLQGEGILGFYDPETAEFVVVNDGALLDPAAQWTHAHEFVHALQDQHYDLDALSDESLGSEARAAVRALAEGEAELVQFLYLYEGNYFNDAEAETLLNGSGQADGSFLGQFPPVLVNDLSFPYTDGVEFVLALYRAGGFAAIDAAWANPPVSTEHILHPGRYRDGDLPQLVALAPLTATLGVGWERLDEDVLGEFYLRQYLDQQLPAATVNRAATGWGGDRYAVYWNAAEQGLVMALRLAWDTPQDALEFAEAYPGYPAALYEAESETQPGGALCWTGDDAICFLQIDGESLIARAPDTPTALAVLSAMQAG
;
A
#
# COMPACT_ATOMS: atom_id res chain seq x y z
N MET A 1 21.03 41.82 -2.13
CA MET A 1 21.25 40.37 -2.19
C MET A 1 19.90 39.75 -1.98
N LYS A 2 19.30 39.18 -3.03
CA LYS A 2 18.02 38.45 -2.95
C LYS A 2 18.38 37.03 -2.55
N SER A 3 17.96 36.60 -1.37
CA SER A 3 18.03 35.21 -0.97
C SER A 3 17.02 34.41 -1.82
N SER A 4 17.52 33.46 -2.57
CA SER A 4 16.69 32.42 -3.21
C SER A 4 15.92 31.63 -2.13
N PRO A 5 14.72 31.15 -2.40
CA PRO A 5 14.04 30.25 -1.48
C PRO A 5 14.93 29.03 -1.21
N SER A 6 15.02 28.61 0.05
CA SER A 6 15.90 27.51 0.42
C SER A 6 15.48 26.25 -0.30
N THR A 7 16.45 25.53 -0.79
CA THR A 7 16.31 24.24 -1.48
C THR A 7 15.40 23.26 -0.72
N ALA A 8 15.40 23.36 0.61
CA ALA A 8 14.52 22.60 1.51
C ALA A 8 13.01 22.80 1.24
N THR A 9 12.59 24.02 0.89
CA THR A 9 11.16 24.27 0.62
C THR A 9 10.72 23.69 -0.73
N VAL A 10 11.64 23.62 -1.67
CA VAL A 10 11.38 23.02 -3.01
C VAL A 10 11.40 21.50 -2.90
N LEU A 11 12.30 20.94 -2.10
CA LEU A 11 12.39 19.50 -1.85
C LEU A 11 11.10 18.93 -1.23
N ILE A 12 10.57 19.59 -0.24
CA ILE A 12 9.33 19.18 0.45
C ILE A 12 8.13 19.11 -0.53
N LEU A 13 8.07 20.05 -1.48
CA LEU A 13 6.98 20.05 -2.48
C LEU A 13 7.11 18.89 -3.49
N LEU A 14 8.31 18.51 -3.80
CA LEU A 14 8.61 17.46 -4.77
C LEU A 14 8.51 16.06 -4.14
N MET A 15 8.89 15.90 -2.89
CA MET A 15 8.61 14.70 -2.11
C MET A 15 7.12 14.34 -2.11
N LEU A 16 6.27 15.29 -1.77
CA LEU A 16 4.81 15.14 -1.83
C LEU A 16 4.30 14.69 -3.22
N LEU A 17 5.02 15.01 -4.29
CA LEU A 17 4.61 14.64 -5.65
C LEU A 17 4.93 13.17 -5.97
N MET A 18 5.87 12.54 -5.28
CA MET A 18 6.38 11.20 -5.59
C MET A 18 5.75 10.08 -4.75
N ILE A 19 5.43 10.34 -3.47
CA ILE A 19 4.46 9.52 -2.73
C ILE A 19 3.15 9.42 -3.53
N VAL A 20 2.95 10.41 -4.43
CA VAL A 20 1.86 10.44 -5.41
C VAL A 20 2.03 9.43 -6.54
N ALA A 21 3.13 8.81 -6.73
CA ALA A 21 3.28 7.92 -7.88
C ALA A 21 3.09 6.43 -7.48
N ALA A 22 3.57 5.96 -6.34
CA ALA A 22 3.13 4.67 -5.76
C ALA A 22 1.80 4.81 -5.00
N GLY A 23 1.44 6.02 -4.70
CA GLY A 23 0.21 6.38 -4.02
C GLY A 23 -0.50 7.60 -4.62
N PHE A 24 -0.54 7.79 -5.98
CA PHE A 24 -1.18 8.97 -6.58
C PHE A 24 -2.65 9.09 -6.18
N VAL A 25 -3.29 7.96 -5.91
CA VAL A 25 -4.61 7.94 -5.29
C VAL A 25 -4.53 8.40 -3.83
N PHE A 26 -3.49 8.02 -3.11
CA PHE A 26 -3.30 8.38 -1.70
C PHE A 26 -2.87 9.83 -1.51
N LEU A 27 -1.97 10.35 -2.33
CA LEU A 27 -1.52 11.74 -2.20
C LEU A 27 -2.58 12.76 -2.63
N PHE A 28 -3.44 12.41 -3.56
CA PHE A 28 -4.60 13.26 -3.85
C PHE A 28 -5.52 13.36 -2.63
N GLN A 29 -5.66 12.27 -1.87
CA GLN A 29 -6.38 12.30 -0.59
C GLN A 29 -5.57 12.99 0.52
N ALA A 30 -4.26 12.76 0.61
CA ALA A 30 -3.41 13.44 1.61
C ALA A 30 -3.28 14.94 1.33
N GLU A 31 -3.18 15.37 0.08
CA GLU A 31 -3.18 16.80 -0.28
C GLU A 31 -4.52 17.48 0.04
N LEU A 32 -5.63 16.76 -0.14
CA LEU A 32 -6.95 17.25 0.29
C LEU A 32 -7.03 17.37 1.81
N ARG A 33 -6.53 16.38 2.56
CA ARG A 33 -6.47 16.38 4.02
C ARG A 33 -5.53 17.46 4.55
N PHE A 34 -4.37 17.65 3.95
CA PHE A 34 -3.41 18.68 4.36
C PHE A 34 -3.94 20.10 4.14
N ARG A 35 -4.63 20.36 3.03
CA ARG A 35 -5.30 21.65 2.79
C ARG A 35 -6.44 21.90 3.77
N ASP A 36 -7.18 20.87 4.13
CA ASP A 36 -8.25 20.98 5.13
C ASP A 36 -7.67 21.19 6.52
N HIS A 37 -6.58 20.51 6.89
CA HIS A 37 -5.93 20.69 8.19
C HIS A 37 -5.31 22.08 8.38
N LEU A 38 -4.68 22.64 7.36
CA LEU A 38 -4.20 24.04 7.39
C LEU A 38 -5.37 25.04 7.50
N ARG A 39 -6.51 24.73 6.88
CA ARG A 39 -7.71 25.57 7.02
C ARG A 39 -8.31 25.46 8.42
N THR A 40 -8.29 24.26 9.01
CA THR A 40 -8.81 23.99 10.35
C THR A 40 -8.00 24.72 11.41
N LEU A 41 -6.66 24.66 11.37
CA LEU A 41 -5.78 25.38 12.31
C LEU A 41 -5.89 26.91 12.21
N THR A 42 -6.16 27.42 11.02
CA THR A 42 -6.41 28.87 10.85
C THR A 42 -7.78 29.25 11.40
N ALA A 43 -8.79 28.37 11.24
CA ALA A 43 -10.14 28.59 11.75
C ALA A 43 -10.22 28.46 13.28
N GLU A 44 -9.46 27.55 13.90
CA GLU A 44 -9.42 27.38 15.36
C GLU A 44 -8.85 28.63 16.07
N ASN A 45 -7.83 29.23 15.50
CA ASN A 45 -7.26 30.48 16.05
C ASN A 45 -8.20 31.69 15.94
N GLU A 46 -9.06 31.69 14.91
CA GLU A 46 -10.13 32.68 14.77
C GLU A 46 -11.34 32.37 15.69
N THR A 47 -11.59 31.08 15.95
CA THR A 47 -12.72 30.64 16.79
C THR A 47 -12.50 30.94 18.27
N LEU A 48 -11.23 30.86 18.76
CA LEU A 48 -10.87 31.26 20.13
C LEU A 48 -11.06 32.76 20.38
N LEU A 49 -10.95 33.57 19.36
CA LEU A 49 -11.23 35.01 19.44
C LEU A 49 -12.73 35.32 19.36
N ALA A 50 -13.49 34.47 18.65
CA ALA A 50 -14.94 34.61 18.52
C ALA A 50 -15.71 34.08 19.74
N SER A 51 -15.19 33.08 20.46
CA SER A 51 -15.82 32.47 21.65
C SER A 51 -15.99 33.49 22.80
N ARG A 52 -15.20 34.54 22.84
CA ARG A 52 -15.33 35.61 23.83
C ARG A 52 -16.48 36.61 23.54
N ALA A 53 -16.96 36.61 22.30
CA ALA A 53 -18.04 37.50 21.87
C ALA A 53 -19.46 36.86 21.96
N ASN A 54 -19.51 35.54 22.19
CA ASN A 54 -20.74 34.77 22.03
C ASN A 54 -21.66 34.67 23.26
N LEU A 55 -21.31 35.27 24.40
CA LEU A 55 -22.20 35.35 25.57
C LEU A 55 -23.34 36.39 25.40
N GLU A 56 -23.33 37.16 24.32
CA GLU A 56 -24.40 38.12 23.99
C GLU A 56 -25.37 37.63 22.90
N LEU A 57 -25.24 36.42 22.41
CA LEU A 57 -25.92 35.94 21.19
C LEU A 57 -26.93 34.80 21.39
N GLU A 58 -27.28 34.41 22.62
CA GLU A 58 -28.35 33.40 22.86
C GLU A 58 -29.75 33.77 22.33
N PHE A 59 -29.94 35.01 21.87
CA PHE A 59 -31.24 35.44 21.33
C PHE A 59 -31.38 35.33 19.81
N SER A 60 -30.29 35.04 19.09
CA SER A 60 -30.33 34.89 17.62
C SER A 60 -30.34 33.45 17.11
N GLY A 61 -30.31 32.46 18.00
CA GLY A 61 -30.17 31.03 17.65
C GLY A 61 -31.36 30.45 16.84
N ALA A 62 -32.56 30.98 17.01
CA ALA A 62 -33.73 30.50 16.26
C ALA A 62 -33.75 30.95 14.79
N VAL A 63 -33.06 32.03 14.44
CA VAL A 63 -32.95 32.50 13.06
C VAL A 63 -31.81 31.77 12.33
N ALA A 64 -30.74 31.46 13.04
CA ALA A 64 -29.59 30.72 12.47
C ALA A 64 -29.94 29.29 12.05
N THR A 65 -30.82 28.60 12.79
CA THR A 65 -31.24 27.24 12.46
C THR A 65 -32.07 27.19 11.16
N ARG A 66 -32.91 28.20 10.90
CA ARG A 66 -33.66 28.27 9.64
C ARG A 66 -32.74 28.54 8.45
N ASP A 67 -31.71 29.34 8.66
CA ASP A 67 -30.78 29.72 7.60
C ASP A 67 -29.76 28.63 7.33
N ALA A 68 -29.42 27.81 8.36
CA ALA A 68 -28.64 26.60 8.20
C ALA A 68 -29.39 25.52 7.39
N LEU A 69 -30.67 25.27 7.73
CA LEU A 69 -31.50 24.34 6.96
C LEU A 69 -31.72 24.80 5.51
N ALA A 70 -31.75 26.11 5.26
CA ALA A 70 -31.82 26.65 3.90
C ALA A 70 -30.48 26.50 3.16
N ALA A 71 -29.35 26.57 3.88
CA ALA A 71 -28.02 26.30 3.31
C ALA A 71 -27.83 24.83 3.01
N ASP A 72 -28.27 23.94 3.89
CA ASP A 72 -28.22 22.49 3.68
C ASP A 72 -29.10 22.06 2.50
N LEU A 73 -30.29 22.65 2.38
CA LEU A 73 -31.15 22.40 1.21
C LEU A 73 -30.51 22.92 -0.09
N ALA A 74 -29.87 24.09 -0.05
CA ALA A 74 -29.15 24.62 -1.21
C ALA A 74 -27.91 23.80 -1.56
N ALA A 75 -27.23 23.24 -0.56
CA ALA A 75 -26.13 22.30 -0.76
C ALA A 75 -26.61 21.00 -1.40
N ALA A 76 -27.66 20.38 -0.88
CA ALA A 76 -28.28 19.18 -1.44
C ALA A 76 -28.81 19.38 -2.87
N GLU A 77 -29.38 20.58 -3.16
CA GLU A 77 -29.75 20.95 -4.54
C GLU A 77 -28.52 21.16 -5.43
N GLY A 78 -27.39 21.60 -4.85
CA GLY A 78 -26.09 21.71 -5.52
C GLY A 78 -25.53 20.35 -5.88
N ASP A 79 -25.54 19.43 -4.93
CA ASP A 79 -25.08 18.04 -5.10
C ASP A 79 -25.93 17.29 -6.13
N THR A 80 -27.25 17.50 -6.10
CA THR A 80 -28.17 16.92 -7.10
C THR A 80 -27.83 17.39 -8.52
N ARG A 81 -27.55 18.70 -8.69
CA ARG A 81 -27.12 19.24 -10.00
C ARG A 81 -25.74 18.74 -10.43
N LEU A 82 -24.83 18.52 -9.46
CA LEU A 82 -23.51 17.95 -9.74
C LEU A 82 -23.64 16.51 -10.20
N LEU A 83 -24.46 15.70 -9.51
CA LEU A 83 -24.75 14.32 -9.89
C LEU A 83 -25.48 14.22 -11.24
N GLU A 84 -26.41 15.12 -11.51
CA GLU A 84 -27.06 15.23 -12.83
C GLU A 84 -26.03 15.58 -13.92
N GLY A 85 -25.10 16.49 -13.62
CA GLY A 85 -23.97 16.82 -14.52
C GLY A 85 -23.06 15.63 -14.79
N GLN A 86 -22.68 14.90 -13.74
CA GLN A 86 -21.86 13.68 -13.84
C GLN A 86 -22.59 12.55 -14.59
N LEU A 87 -23.90 12.44 -14.40
CA LEU A 87 -24.70 11.47 -15.15
C LEU A 87 -24.73 11.78 -16.65
N VAL A 88 -24.88 13.07 -17.01
CA VAL A 88 -24.82 13.53 -18.41
C VAL A 88 -23.44 13.28 -19.01
N GLU A 89 -22.37 13.58 -18.27
CA GLU A 89 -20.99 13.36 -18.70
C GLU A 89 -20.69 11.85 -18.87
N SER A 90 -21.16 11.03 -17.91
CA SER A 90 -21.05 9.58 -17.99
C SER A 90 -21.83 9.02 -19.19
N GLN A 91 -23.05 9.55 -19.44
CA GLN A 91 -23.84 9.13 -20.61
C GLN A 91 -23.16 9.52 -21.91
N GLN A 92 -22.53 10.70 -21.96
CA GLN A 92 -21.75 11.16 -23.11
C GLN A 92 -20.53 10.27 -23.34
N SER A 93 -19.84 9.88 -22.25
CA SER A 93 -18.72 8.93 -22.31
C SER A 93 -19.14 7.55 -22.84
N VAL A 94 -20.32 7.06 -22.44
CA VAL A 94 -20.89 5.81 -22.95
C VAL A 94 -21.22 5.91 -24.43
N ASP A 95 -21.78 7.05 -24.88
CA ASP A 95 -22.09 7.27 -26.29
C ASP A 95 -20.81 7.37 -27.12
N ASP A 96 -19.77 8.06 -26.60
CA ASP A 96 -18.45 8.17 -27.24
C ASP A 96 -17.74 6.81 -27.33
N LEU A 97 -17.78 6.03 -26.23
CA LEU A 97 -17.27 4.65 -26.22
C LEU A 97 -18.04 3.75 -27.18
N THR A 98 -19.36 3.91 -27.27
CA THR A 98 -20.17 3.14 -28.22
C THR A 98 -19.83 3.50 -29.66
N ALA A 99 -19.63 4.78 -29.95
CA ALA A 99 -19.17 5.24 -31.26
C ALA A 99 -17.74 4.74 -31.57
N ALA A 100 -16.84 4.76 -30.57
CA ALA A 100 -15.49 4.23 -30.71
C ALA A 100 -15.47 2.72 -30.96
N VAL A 101 -16.33 1.95 -30.25
CA VAL A 101 -16.49 0.50 -30.49
C VAL A 101 -17.02 0.24 -31.90
N ALA A 102 -18.02 1.02 -32.35
CA ALA A 102 -18.53 0.87 -33.72
C ALA A 102 -17.46 1.16 -34.78
N THR A 103 -16.65 2.20 -34.54
CA THR A 103 -15.51 2.55 -35.43
C THR A 103 -14.46 1.42 -35.43
N ARG A 104 -14.10 0.90 -34.24
CA ARG A 104 -13.15 -0.22 -34.14
C ARG A 104 -13.66 -1.51 -34.76
N THR A 105 -14.96 -1.75 -34.68
CA THR A 105 -15.58 -2.91 -35.34
C THR A 105 -15.49 -2.78 -36.86
N ALA A 106 -15.77 -1.60 -37.41
CA ALA A 106 -15.62 -1.34 -38.83
C ALA A 106 -14.14 -1.43 -39.30
N GLU A 107 -13.20 -0.90 -38.50
CA GLU A 107 -11.76 -1.06 -38.74
C GLU A 107 -11.33 -2.52 -38.72
N MET A 108 -11.86 -3.33 -37.77
CA MET A 108 -11.61 -4.77 -37.72
C MET A 108 -12.16 -5.51 -38.93
N GLU A 109 -13.38 -5.16 -39.40
CA GLU A 109 -13.93 -5.74 -40.64
C GLU A 109 -13.10 -5.36 -41.87
N GLN A 110 -12.63 -4.11 -41.92
CA GLN A 110 -11.76 -3.67 -43.00
C GLN A 110 -10.39 -4.36 -42.94
N LEU A 111 -9.77 -4.45 -41.75
CA LEU A 111 -8.55 -5.22 -41.53
C LEU A 111 -8.72 -6.71 -41.88
N THR A 112 -9.87 -7.29 -41.60
CA THR A 112 -10.16 -8.68 -41.94
C THR A 112 -10.25 -8.86 -43.48
N ASN A 113 -10.87 -7.92 -44.17
CA ASN A 113 -10.94 -7.92 -45.63
C ASN A 113 -9.57 -7.64 -46.28
N ASP A 114 -8.80 -6.71 -45.72
CA ASP A 114 -7.42 -6.42 -46.14
C ASP A 114 -6.49 -7.61 -45.88
N LEU A 115 -6.69 -8.32 -44.75
CA LEU A 115 -5.98 -9.56 -44.45
C LEU A 115 -6.30 -10.66 -45.48
N ALA A 116 -7.57 -10.82 -45.84
CA ALA A 116 -7.97 -11.76 -46.87
C ALA A 116 -7.43 -11.45 -48.27
N ALA A 117 -7.34 -10.15 -48.59
CA ALA A 117 -6.71 -9.68 -49.85
C ALA A 117 -5.20 -9.89 -49.80
N LEU A 118 -4.53 -9.62 -48.67
CA LEU A 118 -3.10 -9.83 -48.44
C LEU A 118 -2.72 -11.32 -48.36
N GLU A 119 -3.64 -12.22 -47.96
CA GLU A 119 -3.38 -13.66 -47.93
C GLU A 119 -3.05 -14.23 -49.33
N GLY A 120 -3.62 -13.65 -50.39
CA GLY A 120 -3.32 -14.02 -51.77
C GLY A 120 -1.90 -13.58 -52.23
N GLU A 121 -1.42 -12.42 -51.77
CA GLU A 121 -0.09 -11.91 -52.07
C GLU A 121 1.02 -12.48 -51.16
N ARG A 122 0.65 -12.92 -49.97
CA ARG A 122 1.60 -13.43 -48.93
C ARG A 122 2.23 -14.79 -49.28
N GLN A 123 1.63 -15.58 -50.12
CA GLN A 123 2.19 -16.91 -50.45
C GLN A 123 3.56 -16.88 -51.17
N THR A 124 3.96 -15.73 -51.64
CA THR A 124 5.25 -15.52 -52.31
C THR A 124 6.26 -14.74 -51.48
N GLN A 125 5.85 -14.22 -50.32
CA GLN A 125 6.76 -13.50 -49.43
C GLN A 125 7.68 -14.48 -48.68
N PRO A 126 8.96 -14.11 -48.46
CA PRO A 126 9.85 -14.93 -47.65
C PRO A 126 9.44 -14.93 -46.16
N PRO A 127 9.72 -16.01 -45.42
CA PRO A 127 9.44 -16.10 -44.01
C PRO A 127 10.12 -14.98 -43.21
N VAL A 128 9.45 -14.52 -42.16
CA VAL A 128 9.99 -13.54 -41.22
C VAL A 128 10.38 -14.26 -39.93
N ALA A 129 11.57 -14.01 -39.44
CA ALA A 129 12.03 -14.45 -38.11
C ALA A 129 12.54 -13.26 -37.30
N ARG A 130 12.28 -13.27 -35.99
CA ARG A 130 12.69 -12.26 -35.03
C ARG A 130 13.23 -12.89 -33.74
N ILE A 131 14.21 -12.25 -33.18
CA ILE A 131 14.59 -12.41 -31.78
C ILE A 131 13.78 -11.36 -31.03
N ILE A 132 12.98 -11.80 -30.07
CA ILE A 132 12.14 -10.93 -29.23
C ILE A 132 12.87 -10.60 -27.91
N ALA A 133 13.67 -11.55 -27.42
CA ALA A 133 14.59 -11.38 -26.31
C ALA A 133 15.89 -12.15 -26.63
N PRO A 134 17.03 -11.63 -26.20
CA PRO A 134 17.27 -10.32 -25.59
C PRO A 134 17.07 -9.16 -26.58
N ASP A 135 16.93 -7.94 -26.04
CA ASP A 135 16.89 -6.71 -26.83
C ASP A 135 18.26 -6.43 -27.49
N ASP A 136 18.22 -5.68 -28.60
CA ASP A 136 19.46 -5.23 -29.24
C ASP A 136 20.21 -4.24 -28.34
N GLU A 137 21.53 -4.34 -28.29
CA GLU A 137 22.43 -3.56 -27.43
C GLU A 137 22.28 -3.85 -25.92
N ALA A 138 21.52 -4.87 -25.52
CA ALA A 138 21.38 -5.25 -24.11
C ALA A 138 22.73 -5.65 -23.50
N THR A 139 22.92 -5.33 -22.22
CA THR A 139 24.03 -5.85 -21.41
C THR A 139 23.54 -7.06 -20.63
N LEU A 140 24.19 -8.19 -20.81
CA LEU A 140 23.82 -9.48 -20.23
C LEU A 140 24.94 -10.03 -19.34
N PRO A 141 24.61 -10.84 -18.32
CA PRO A 141 25.60 -11.42 -17.43
C PRO A 141 26.46 -12.48 -18.12
N ILE A 142 27.73 -12.53 -17.73
CA ILE A 142 28.61 -13.68 -18.02
C ILE A 142 28.24 -14.89 -17.16
N SER A 143 28.61 -16.09 -17.60
CA SER A 143 28.49 -17.34 -16.82
C SER A 143 27.08 -17.70 -16.35
N ARG A 144 26.05 -17.09 -16.91
CA ARG A 144 24.64 -17.38 -16.57
C ARG A 144 23.86 -17.81 -17.82
N PRO A 145 22.78 -18.57 -17.66
CA PRO A 145 21.82 -18.79 -18.73
C PRO A 145 21.19 -17.48 -19.17
N VAL A 146 21.10 -17.27 -20.47
CA VAL A 146 20.39 -16.14 -21.09
C VAL A 146 19.20 -16.71 -21.84
N GLU A 147 18.02 -16.24 -21.51
CA GLU A 147 16.81 -16.62 -22.21
C GLU A 147 16.77 -15.97 -23.60
N ILE A 148 16.54 -16.77 -24.62
CA ILE A 148 16.36 -16.30 -25.99
C ILE A 148 14.94 -16.64 -26.43
N VAL A 149 14.19 -15.62 -26.84
CA VAL A 149 12.83 -15.79 -27.36
C VAL A 149 12.85 -15.56 -28.87
N LEU A 150 12.48 -16.58 -29.61
CA LEU A 150 12.43 -16.59 -31.07
C LEU A 150 10.99 -16.68 -31.55
N VAL A 151 10.65 -15.89 -32.56
CA VAL A 151 9.38 -15.95 -33.25
C VAL A 151 9.61 -15.99 -34.74
N ALA A 152 8.90 -16.85 -35.44
CA ALA A 152 8.92 -16.89 -36.91
C ALA A 152 7.52 -17.08 -37.48
N SER A 153 7.26 -16.52 -38.66
CA SER A 153 5.99 -16.67 -39.37
C SER A 153 6.18 -16.73 -40.88
N ASP A 154 5.31 -17.53 -41.54
CA ASP A 154 5.21 -17.62 -43.00
C ASP A 154 3.81 -18.06 -43.42
N ALA A 155 3.27 -17.47 -44.47
CA ALA A 155 1.92 -17.79 -44.94
C ALA A 155 1.82 -19.18 -45.59
N ALA A 156 2.89 -19.65 -46.22
CA ALA A 156 2.98 -20.99 -46.82
C ALA A 156 3.30 -22.08 -45.78
N GLY A 157 3.80 -21.67 -44.60
CA GLY A 157 4.25 -22.56 -43.53
C GLY A 157 5.78 -22.65 -43.47
N LEU A 158 6.27 -22.78 -42.26
CA LEU A 158 7.71 -22.86 -41.95
C LEU A 158 8.21 -24.31 -42.08
N SER A 159 9.43 -24.50 -42.58
CA SER A 159 10.12 -25.79 -42.60
C SER A 159 11.29 -25.84 -41.61
N SER A 160 11.88 -24.69 -41.30
CA SER A 160 12.91 -24.64 -40.26
C SER A 160 13.11 -23.23 -39.72
N LEU A 161 13.55 -23.17 -38.45
CA LEU A 161 14.05 -21.96 -37.78
C LEU A 161 15.46 -22.27 -37.26
N THR A 162 16.39 -21.38 -37.54
CA THR A 162 17.80 -21.55 -37.19
C THR A 162 18.28 -20.37 -36.37
N LEU A 163 18.94 -20.63 -35.24
CA LEU A 163 19.67 -19.66 -34.44
C LEU A 163 21.17 -19.90 -34.59
N ASP A 164 21.89 -18.88 -34.99
CA ASP A 164 23.35 -18.82 -35.01
C ASP A 164 23.82 -17.84 -33.93
N VAL A 165 24.94 -18.18 -33.24
CA VAL A 165 25.61 -17.33 -32.24
C VAL A 165 27.02 -17.05 -32.75
N ASN A 166 27.35 -15.77 -32.88
CA ASN A 166 28.64 -15.31 -33.46
C ASN A 166 28.93 -15.99 -34.81
N GLY A 167 27.91 -16.12 -35.66
CA GLY A 167 28.01 -16.75 -36.97
C GLY A 167 28.18 -18.26 -36.97
N ARG A 168 28.11 -18.90 -35.81
CA ARG A 168 28.13 -20.37 -35.68
C ARG A 168 26.75 -20.88 -35.33
N ARG A 169 26.34 -21.96 -35.99
CA ARG A 169 25.07 -22.60 -35.69
C ARG A 169 25.00 -23.07 -34.26
N PHE A 170 24.02 -22.54 -33.52
CA PHE A 170 23.70 -22.99 -32.18
C PHE A 170 22.62 -24.07 -32.21
N THR A 171 21.49 -23.80 -32.88
CA THR A 171 20.42 -24.80 -33.00
C THR A 171 19.60 -24.60 -34.28
N THR A 172 18.91 -25.65 -34.69
CA THR A 172 17.92 -25.59 -35.77
C THR A 172 16.72 -26.41 -35.37
N TYR A 173 15.55 -25.81 -35.44
CA TYR A 173 14.25 -26.45 -35.26
C TYR A 173 13.70 -26.83 -36.65
N THR A 174 13.37 -28.12 -36.82
CA THR A 174 12.64 -28.61 -38.00
C THR A 174 11.16 -28.45 -37.72
N LEU A 175 10.44 -27.86 -38.66
CA LEU A 175 9.03 -27.48 -38.56
C LEU A 175 8.26 -28.17 -39.68
N ASP A 176 6.99 -28.48 -39.42
CA ASP A 176 6.14 -29.28 -40.32
C ASP A 176 4.98 -28.43 -40.90
N GLY A 177 5.33 -27.22 -41.36
CA GLY A 177 4.39 -26.32 -42.05
C GLY A 177 3.62 -25.38 -41.12
N GLU A 178 4.04 -25.18 -39.87
CA GLU A 178 3.43 -24.21 -38.97
C GLU A 178 3.56 -22.80 -39.54
N LYS A 179 2.45 -22.04 -39.53
CA LYS A 179 2.42 -20.67 -40.03
C LYS A 179 3.01 -19.65 -39.04
N LEU A 180 2.98 -19.99 -37.77
CA LEU A 180 3.56 -19.22 -36.66
C LEU A 180 4.26 -20.19 -35.72
N TYR A 181 5.49 -19.88 -35.35
CA TYR A 181 6.26 -20.63 -34.39
C TYR A 181 6.96 -19.70 -33.43
N ALA A 182 6.83 -19.97 -32.15
CA ALA A 182 7.53 -19.26 -31.08
C ALA A 182 8.29 -20.29 -30.22
N ARG A 183 9.50 -19.92 -29.82
CA ARG A 183 10.34 -20.76 -28.98
C ARG A 183 11.16 -19.94 -28.01
N THR A 184 11.09 -20.33 -26.74
CA THR A 184 12.00 -19.88 -25.69
C THR A 184 13.05 -20.97 -25.46
N LEU A 185 14.30 -20.56 -25.31
CA LEU A 185 15.43 -21.45 -25.03
C LEU A 185 16.51 -20.71 -24.23
N ASP A 186 17.27 -21.48 -23.44
CA ASP A 186 18.41 -20.95 -22.69
C ASP A 186 19.71 -21.10 -23.48
N TRP A 187 20.48 -20.04 -23.52
CA TRP A 187 21.85 -20.05 -24.02
C TRP A 187 22.81 -19.74 -22.86
N ASN A 188 23.76 -20.64 -22.59
CA ASN A 188 24.73 -20.43 -21.53
C ASN A 188 25.82 -19.44 -21.98
N ALA A 189 25.83 -18.25 -21.40
CA ALA A 189 26.84 -17.25 -21.66
C ALA A 189 28.23 -17.72 -21.19
N PRO A 190 29.30 -17.46 -21.98
CA PRO A 190 30.65 -17.75 -21.54
C PRO A 190 31.09 -16.87 -20.36
N ALA A 191 32.16 -17.29 -19.66
CA ALA A 191 32.74 -16.54 -18.55
C ALA A 191 33.62 -15.36 -18.99
N THR A 192 33.52 -14.91 -20.23
CA THR A 192 34.33 -13.83 -20.79
C THR A 192 33.43 -12.70 -21.28
N GLU A 193 33.79 -11.49 -20.90
CA GLU A 193 33.16 -10.29 -21.41
C GLU A 193 33.39 -10.12 -22.92
N GLY A 194 32.46 -9.45 -23.59
CA GLY A 194 32.56 -9.11 -25.00
C GLY A 194 31.24 -9.09 -25.72
N GLU A 195 31.26 -8.69 -26.99
CA GLU A 195 30.05 -8.66 -27.81
C GLU A 195 29.69 -10.07 -28.30
N VAL A 196 28.39 -10.34 -28.33
CA VAL A 196 27.79 -11.55 -28.87
C VAL A 196 26.69 -11.18 -29.83
N VAL A 197 26.71 -11.78 -31.02
CA VAL A 197 25.68 -11.57 -32.04
C VAL A 197 24.82 -12.82 -32.16
N PHE A 198 23.55 -12.70 -31.85
CA PHE A 198 22.53 -13.69 -32.13
C PHE A 198 21.92 -13.42 -33.50
N THR A 199 21.79 -14.42 -34.33
CA THR A 199 21.16 -14.28 -35.65
C THR A 199 20.16 -15.38 -35.88
N VAL A 200 18.90 -15.02 -36.12
CA VAL A 200 17.83 -15.96 -36.42
C VAL A 200 17.46 -15.89 -37.90
N SER A 201 17.21 -17.03 -38.52
CA SER A 201 16.71 -17.13 -39.89
C SER A 201 15.72 -18.28 -40.03
N ALA A 202 14.71 -18.09 -40.87
CA ALA A 202 13.71 -19.11 -41.17
C ALA A 202 13.73 -19.53 -42.63
N VAL A 203 13.29 -20.75 -42.90
CA VAL A 203 13.02 -21.29 -44.23
C VAL A 203 11.58 -21.82 -44.26
N ASN A 204 10.85 -21.53 -45.34
CA ASN A 204 9.49 -22.06 -45.48
C ASN A 204 9.44 -23.42 -46.21
N VAL A 205 8.28 -24.03 -46.28
CA VAL A 205 8.07 -25.32 -46.96
C VAL A 205 8.38 -25.30 -48.45
N ASN A 206 8.38 -24.12 -49.07
CA ASN A 206 8.78 -23.93 -50.46
C ASN A 206 10.30 -23.72 -50.63
N ASN A 207 11.06 -23.95 -49.58
CA ASN A 207 12.52 -23.74 -49.55
C ASN A 207 12.97 -22.28 -49.78
N VAL A 208 12.10 -21.30 -49.55
CA VAL A 208 12.40 -19.88 -49.56
C VAL A 208 12.99 -19.48 -48.21
N ARG A 209 14.15 -18.80 -48.23
CA ARG A 209 14.79 -18.28 -47.02
C ARG A 209 14.40 -16.84 -46.78
N GLY A 210 14.03 -16.55 -45.52
CA GLY A 210 13.81 -15.17 -45.06
C GLY A 210 15.12 -14.41 -44.81
N ALA A 211 14.99 -13.10 -44.73
CA ALA A 211 16.10 -12.24 -44.29
C ALA A 211 16.44 -12.58 -42.82
N PRO A 212 17.72 -12.72 -42.47
CA PRO A 212 18.11 -12.93 -41.10
C PRO A 212 17.82 -11.69 -40.26
N HIS A 213 17.49 -11.90 -39.00
CA HIS A 213 17.41 -10.85 -37.99
C HIS A 213 18.52 -11.08 -36.95
N SER A 214 19.26 -10.03 -36.65
CA SER A 214 20.37 -10.10 -35.69
C SER A 214 20.14 -9.12 -34.55
N VAL A 215 20.58 -9.52 -33.39
CA VAL A 215 20.65 -8.77 -32.14
C VAL A 215 22.08 -8.89 -31.64
N THR A 216 22.68 -7.75 -31.28
CA THR A 216 24.02 -7.69 -30.69
C THR A 216 23.87 -7.35 -29.22
N VAL A 217 24.48 -8.13 -28.36
CA VAL A 217 24.46 -7.90 -26.92
C VAL A 217 25.89 -7.81 -26.38
N THR A 218 26.07 -7.12 -25.28
CA THR A 218 27.35 -7.05 -24.55
C THR A 218 27.31 -7.97 -23.34
N LEU A 219 28.20 -8.95 -23.26
CA LEU A 219 28.40 -9.73 -22.05
C LEU A 219 29.30 -8.97 -21.09
N ALA A 220 28.88 -8.85 -19.84
CA ALA A 220 29.64 -8.16 -18.80
C ALA A 220 29.55 -8.91 -17.47
N ASP A 221 30.52 -8.69 -16.60
CA ASP A 221 30.38 -9.04 -15.20
C ASP A 221 29.42 -8.06 -14.52
N THR A 222 28.12 -8.29 -14.77
CA THR A 222 27.06 -7.42 -14.25
C THR A 222 27.03 -7.43 -12.74
N GLU A 223 27.41 -8.53 -12.08
CA GLU A 223 27.42 -8.60 -10.63
C GLU A 223 28.54 -7.74 -10.03
N ALA A 224 29.75 -7.80 -10.56
CA ALA A 224 30.84 -6.92 -10.12
C ALA A 224 30.51 -5.43 -10.34
N ARG A 225 29.82 -5.11 -11.45
CA ARG A 225 29.37 -3.74 -11.74
C ARG A 225 28.25 -3.33 -10.77
N ASN A 226 27.27 -4.20 -10.53
CA ASN A 226 26.19 -3.95 -9.59
C ASN A 226 26.71 -3.78 -8.17
N ALA A 227 27.68 -4.59 -7.74
CA ALA A 227 28.35 -4.40 -6.45
C ALA A 227 29.00 -3.01 -6.34
N GLY A 228 29.63 -2.53 -7.43
CA GLY A 228 30.17 -1.18 -7.49
C GLY A 228 29.09 -0.09 -7.40
N ILE A 229 27.96 -0.27 -8.08
CA ILE A 229 26.81 0.65 -8.02
C ILE A 229 26.23 0.66 -6.60
N ARG A 230 25.97 -0.51 -6.00
CA ARG A 230 25.47 -0.63 -4.63
C ARG A 230 26.36 0.11 -3.64
N ALA A 231 27.66 -0.13 -3.69
CA ALA A 231 28.62 0.54 -2.80
C ALA A 231 28.57 2.08 -2.92
N VAL A 232 28.32 2.62 -4.11
CA VAL A 232 28.13 4.07 -4.30
C VAL A 232 26.81 4.54 -3.68
N VAL A 233 25.70 3.80 -3.89
CA VAL A 233 24.40 4.11 -3.27
C VAL A 233 24.51 4.12 -1.76
N GLU A 234 25.10 3.09 -1.17
CA GLU A 234 25.28 2.90 0.27
C GLU A 234 26.14 4.01 0.89
N ALA A 235 27.22 4.41 0.22
CA ALA A 235 28.05 5.53 0.67
C ALA A 235 27.27 6.85 0.66
N ASN A 236 26.50 7.11 -0.40
CA ASN A 236 25.70 8.31 -0.54
C ASN A 236 24.56 8.36 0.49
N VAL A 237 23.86 7.25 0.72
CA VAL A 237 22.82 7.13 1.74
C VAL A 237 23.39 7.37 3.13
N SER A 238 24.55 6.76 3.43
CA SER A 238 25.26 6.96 4.70
C SER A 238 25.62 8.44 4.93
N GLU A 239 26.08 9.14 3.89
CA GLU A 239 26.39 10.57 3.96
C GLU A 239 25.13 11.42 4.17
N LEU A 240 24.07 11.15 3.41
CA LEU A 240 22.79 11.87 3.52
C LEU A 240 22.15 11.71 4.89
N ARG A 241 22.10 10.49 5.39
CA ARG A 241 21.48 10.16 6.68
C ARG A 241 22.38 10.54 7.85
N GLY A 242 23.68 10.56 7.67
CA GLY A 242 24.67 10.79 8.74
C GLY A 242 24.92 9.56 9.61
N LEU A 243 24.54 8.37 9.16
CA LEU A 243 24.84 7.08 9.78
C LEU A 243 25.75 6.26 8.88
N SER A 244 26.67 5.51 9.47
CA SER A 244 27.51 4.56 8.75
C SER A 244 27.24 3.15 9.25
N PRO A 245 27.36 2.11 8.40
CA PRO A 245 27.24 0.74 8.86
C PRO A 245 28.21 0.47 10.03
N LEU A 246 27.72 -0.18 11.08
CA LEU A 246 28.53 -0.64 12.21
C LEU A 246 29.26 -1.95 11.86
N GLU A 247 28.62 -2.78 11.05
CA GLU A 247 29.15 -4.00 10.49
C GLU A 247 28.95 -4.03 8.98
N PRO A 248 29.76 -4.78 8.20
CA PRO A 248 29.55 -4.91 6.77
C PRO A 248 28.17 -5.47 6.44
N ILE A 249 27.47 -4.84 5.49
CA ILE A 249 26.18 -5.28 4.98
C ILE A 249 26.44 -5.96 3.63
N GLU A 250 26.25 -7.28 3.60
CA GLU A 250 26.47 -8.09 2.38
C GLU A 250 25.09 -8.48 1.82
N PRO A 251 24.67 -7.97 0.66
CA PRO A 251 23.36 -8.29 0.12
C PRO A 251 23.29 -9.73 -0.40
N VAL A 252 22.19 -10.39 -0.12
CA VAL A 252 21.80 -11.66 -0.74
C VAL A 252 21.08 -11.37 -2.04
N VAL A 253 21.68 -11.72 -3.16
CA VAL A 253 21.09 -11.47 -4.48
C VAL A 253 20.26 -12.68 -4.89
N LEU A 254 18.95 -12.46 -5.06
CA LEU A 254 18.00 -13.47 -5.50
C LEU A 254 17.45 -13.12 -6.90
N SER A 255 17.11 -14.15 -7.68
CA SER A 255 16.24 -13.96 -8.84
C SER A 255 14.79 -13.77 -8.40
N ARG A 256 13.91 -13.25 -9.28
CA ARG A 256 12.46 -13.15 -9.01
C ARG A 256 11.85 -14.50 -8.65
N ASP A 257 12.25 -15.57 -9.32
CA ASP A 257 11.74 -16.91 -9.02
C ASP A 257 12.20 -17.42 -7.66
N GLN A 258 13.46 -17.14 -7.27
CA GLN A 258 13.97 -17.49 -5.95
C GLN A 258 13.27 -16.67 -4.85
N LEU A 259 13.05 -15.37 -5.07
CA LEU A 259 12.29 -14.55 -4.13
C LEU A 259 10.87 -15.09 -3.96
N ARG A 260 10.16 -15.39 -5.05
CA ARG A 260 8.80 -15.94 -4.98
C ARG A 260 8.76 -17.24 -4.18
N ALA A 261 9.70 -18.17 -4.44
CA ALA A 261 9.79 -19.42 -3.70
C ALA A 261 10.10 -19.19 -2.21
N ARG A 262 10.90 -18.17 -1.88
CA ARG A 262 11.16 -17.78 -0.49
C ARG A 262 9.91 -17.24 0.18
N ILE A 263 9.23 -16.25 -0.41
CA ILE A 263 7.98 -15.68 0.13
C ILE A 263 6.93 -16.77 0.36
N GLU A 264 6.76 -17.70 -0.59
CA GLU A 264 5.85 -18.83 -0.43
C GLU A 264 6.24 -19.73 0.75
N SER A 265 7.55 -19.94 0.97
CA SER A 265 8.08 -20.73 2.08
C SER A 265 7.86 -20.03 3.43
N ASP A 266 8.19 -18.75 3.52
CA ASP A 266 8.12 -17.96 4.75
C ASP A 266 6.64 -17.80 5.17
N LEU A 267 5.77 -17.45 4.23
CA LEU A 267 4.34 -17.37 4.50
C LEU A 267 3.71 -18.72 4.92
N ALA A 268 4.24 -19.84 4.41
CA ALA A 268 3.81 -21.17 4.82
C ALA A 268 4.31 -21.54 6.23
N ALA A 269 5.42 -20.95 6.68
CA ALA A 269 5.95 -21.15 8.03
C ALA A 269 5.21 -20.27 9.06
N ASP A 270 4.95 -19.02 8.72
CA ASP A 270 4.40 -18.02 9.65
C ASP A 270 2.87 -18.07 9.78
N THR A 271 2.18 -18.55 8.75
CA THR A 271 0.71 -18.54 8.74
C THR A 271 0.13 -19.94 8.71
N THR A 272 -0.39 -20.42 9.83
CA THR A 272 -1.19 -21.65 9.86
C THR A 272 -2.61 -21.37 9.34
N PRO A 273 -3.32 -22.36 8.74
CA PRO A 273 -4.72 -22.19 8.35
C PRO A 273 -5.63 -21.79 9.52
N GLU A 274 -5.34 -22.31 10.72
CA GLU A 274 -6.06 -22.00 11.95
C GLU A 274 -5.82 -20.57 12.42
N GLY A 275 -4.56 -20.09 12.37
CA GLY A 275 -4.20 -18.71 12.69
C GLY A 275 -4.87 -17.72 11.75
N SER A 276 -4.72 -17.92 10.44
CA SER A 276 -5.39 -17.07 9.45
C SER A 276 -6.92 -17.02 9.62
N SER A 277 -7.53 -18.11 10.09
CA SER A 277 -8.97 -18.13 10.37
C SER A 277 -9.31 -17.32 11.63
N ALA A 278 -8.43 -17.28 12.64
CA ALA A 278 -8.61 -16.47 13.83
C ALA A 278 -8.49 -14.98 13.49
N ASP A 279 -7.49 -14.59 12.70
CA ASP A 279 -7.30 -13.20 12.23
C ASP A 279 -8.51 -12.69 11.43
N VAL A 280 -9.07 -13.53 10.55
CA VAL A 280 -10.29 -13.18 9.80
C VAL A 280 -11.48 -12.98 10.74
N LEU A 281 -11.65 -13.82 11.75
CA LEU A 281 -12.73 -13.68 12.74
C LEU A 281 -12.55 -12.41 13.57
N GLU A 282 -11.34 -12.10 13.97
CA GLU A 282 -11.00 -10.87 14.68
C GLU A 282 -11.33 -9.63 13.83
N LEU A 283 -10.80 -9.55 12.61
CA LEU A 283 -11.07 -8.45 11.69
C LEU A 283 -12.56 -8.35 11.33
N SER A 284 -13.28 -9.47 11.28
CA SER A 284 -14.72 -9.48 11.04
C SER A 284 -15.54 -8.97 12.22
N ALA A 285 -15.00 -9.01 13.45
CA ALA A 285 -15.66 -8.44 14.62
C ALA A 285 -15.80 -6.91 14.53
N PHE A 286 -14.91 -6.27 13.74
CA PHE A 286 -14.90 -4.84 13.44
C PHE A 286 -15.45 -4.52 12.03
N ASP A 287 -16.11 -5.43 11.36
CA ASP A 287 -16.63 -5.29 9.99
C ASP A 287 -15.54 -5.05 8.92
N PHE A 288 -14.27 -5.22 9.23
CA PHE A 288 -13.17 -5.02 8.29
C PHE A 288 -13.17 -6.04 7.17
N LEU A 289 -13.52 -7.28 7.48
CA LEU A 289 -13.58 -8.41 6.54
C LEU A 289 -14.88 -9.20 6.70
N GLY A 290 -15.32 -9.87 5.63
CA GLY A 290 -16.29 -10.94 5.74
C GLY A 290 -15.67 -12.18 6.39
N ARG A 291 -16.45 -12.96 7.17
CA ARG A 291 -15.96 -14.15 7.88
C ARG A 291 -15.42 -15.27 6.99
N ASP A 292 -15.74 -15.23 5.71
CA ASP A 292 -15.31 -16.16 4.67
C ASP A 292 -14.20 -15.59 3.76
N TYR A 293 -13.62 -14.44 4.14
CA TYR A 293 -12.57 -13.81 3.36
C TYR A 293 -11.28 -14.62 3.38
N ASP A 294 -10.69 -14.86 2.21
CA ASP A 294 -9.41 -15.56 2.08
C ASP A 294 -8.24 -14.56 2.28
N LEU A 295 -7.99 -14.25 3.57
CA LEU A 295 -6.93 -13.32 3.97
C LEU A 295 -5.54 -13.82 3.49
N ARG A 296 -5.31 -15.14 3.57
CA ARG A 296 -4.04 -15.71 3.15
C ARG A 296 -3.77 -15.50 1.66
N ALA A 297 -4.76 -15.79 0.81
CA ALA A 297 -4.63 -15.55 -0.63
C ALA A 297 -4.44 -14.06 -0.94
N ALA A 298 -5.13 -13.18 -0.21
CA ALA A 298 -4.97 -11.74 -0.34
C ALA A 298 -3.55 -11.30 0.02
N MET A 299 -3.00 -11.74 1.15
CA MET A 299 -1.63 -11.41 1.58
C MET A 299 -0.58 -11.97 0.63
N GLN A 300 -0.75 -13.19 0.12
CA GLN A 300 0.13 -13.75 -0.92
C GLN A 300 0.17 -12.89 -2.17
N THR A 301 -0.99 -12.39 -2.58
CA THR A 301 -1.11 -11.55 -3.78
C THR A 301 -0.48 -10.16 -3.54
N LEU A 302 -0.74 -9.54 -2.39
CA LEU A 302 -0.18 -8.24 -2.01
C LEU A 302 1.35 -8.26 -1.88
N GLN A 303 1.91 -9.33 -1.32
CA GLN A 303 3.35 -9.50 -1.12
C GLN A 303 4.08 -10.01 -2.38
N GLY A 304 3.38 -10.68 -3.29
CA GLY A 304 3.99 -11.35 -4.45
C GLY A 304 4.34 -10.43 -5.62
N GLU A 305 3.79 -9.24 -5.71
CA GLU A 305 3.98 -8.33 -6.85
C GLU A 305 4.80 -7.09 -6.47
N GLY A 306 5.87 -6.85 -7.22
CA GLY A 306 6.58 -5.57 -7.21
C GLY A 306 7.77 -5.45 -6.27
N ILE A 307 8.10 -6.45 -5.46
CA ILE A 307 9.26 -6.41 -4.56
C ILE A 307 10.56 -6.45 -5.39
N LEU A 308 11.39 -5.41 -5.26
CA LEU A 308 12.72 -5.32 -5.87
C LEU A 308 13.86 -5.59 -4.87
N GLY A 309 13.56 -5.61 -3.58
CA GLY A 309 14.45 -5.89 -2.47
C GLY A 309 13.69 -5.79 -1.17
N PHE A 310 14.28 -6.23 -0.07
CA PHE A 310 13.80 -6.00 1.28
C PHE A 310 14.92 -6.22 2.29
N TYR A 311 14.79 -5.60 3.44
CA TYR A 311 15.60 -5.90 4.62
C TYR A 311 14.76 -6.68 5.63
N ASP A 312 15.32 -7.76 6.14
CA ASP A 312 14.68 -8.59 7.17
C ASP A 312 15.43 -8.36 8.49
N PRO A 313 14.84 -7.67 9.47
CA PRO A 313 15.52 -7.37 10.73
C PRO A 313 15.70 -8.62 11.62
N GLU A 314 14.81 -9.62 11.54
CA GLU A 314 14.94 -10.86 12.35
C GLU A 314 16.20 -11.65 11.99
N THR A 315 16.52 -11.72 10.72
CA THR A 315 17.71 -12.42 10.21
C THR A 315 18.88 -11.51 9.89
N ALA A 316 18.71 -10.19 9.97
CA ALA A 316 19.65 -9.16 9.53
C ALA A 316 20.05 -9.35 8.05
N GLU A 317 19.13 -9.83 7.22
CA GLU A 317 19.40 -10.19 5.83
C GLU A 317 18.93 -9.09 4.88
N PHE A 318 19.86 -8.57 4.09
CA PHE A 318 19.56 -7.60 3.04
C PHE A 318 19.39 -8.33 1.71
N VAL A 319 18.15 -8.45 1.22
CA VAL A 319 17.82 -9.13 -0.03
C VAL A 319 17.68 -8.13 -1.17
N VAL A 320 18.38 -8.40 -2.28
CA VAL A 320 18.29 -7.62 -3.53
C VAL A 320 17.81 -8.54 -4.64
N VAL A 321 16.78 -8.15 -5.34
CA VAL A 321 16.24 -8.92 -6.48
C VAL A 321 16.92 -8.49 -7.76
N ASN A 322 17.62 -9.43 -8.40
CA ASN A 322 18.29 -9.16 -9.67
C ASN A 322 18.38 -10.43 -10.52
N ASP A 323 17.81 -10.39 -11.71
CA ASP A 323 17.88 -11.49 -12.70
C ASP A 323 19.13 -11.42 -13.59
N GLY A 324 20.15 -10.65 -13.16
CA GLY A 324 21.45 -10.53 -13.84
C GLY A 324 21.56 -9.29 -14.72
N ALA A 325 20.56 -8.40 -14.75
CA ALA A 325 20.64 -7.10 -15.41
C ALA A 325 21.54 -6.11 -14.63
N LEU A 326 21.96 -5.03 -15.25
CA LEU A 326 22.52 -3.89 -14.52
C LEU A 326 21.42 -3.21 -13.71
N LEU A 327 21.77 -2.76 -12.51
CA LEU A 327 20.88 -2.01 -11.65
C LEU A 327 20.50 -0.70 -12.34
N ASP A 328 19.27 -0.62 -12.77
CA ASP A 328 18.68 0.60 -13.32
C ASP A 328 18.41 1.65 -12.22
N PRO A 329 18.04 2.88 -12.55
CA PRO A 329 17.73 3.90 -11.56
C PRO A 329 16.66 3.49 -10.54
N ALA A 330 15.63 2.72 -10.95
CA ALA A 330 14.58 2.27 -10.05
C ALA A 330 15.13 1.27 -9.01
N ALA A 331 15.92 0.30 -9.46
CA ALA A 331 16.57 -0.65 -8.55
C ALA A 331 17.57 0.03 -7.60
N GLN A 332 18.30 1.05 -8.07
CA GLN A 332 19.20 1.85 -7.21
C GLN A 332 18.42 2.65 -6.16
N TRP A 333 17.29 3.19 -6.52
CA TRP A 333 16.44 3.98 -5.66
C TRP A 333 15.76 3.11 -4.58
N THR A 334 15.28 1.90 -4.96
CA THR A 334 14.80 0.90 -3.98
C THR A 334 15.95 0.44 -3.07
N HIS A 335 17.15 0.18 -3.63
CA HIS A 335 18.31 -0.20 -2.84
C HIS A 335 18.67 0.85 -1.77
N ALA A 336 18.52 2.13 -2.10
CA ALA A 336 18.72 3.21 -1.13
C ALA A 336 17.71 3.13 0.04
N HIS A 337 16.47 2.79 -0.20
CA HIS A 337 15.42 2.60 0.81
C HIS A 337 15.78 1.42 1.74
N GLU A 338 16.01 0.25 1.17
CA GLU A 338 16.30 -0.96 1.95
C GLU A 338 17.60 -0.85 2.75
N PHE A 339 18.60 -0.13 2.21
CA PHE A 339 19.83 0.11 2.93
C PHE A 339 19.62 1.01 4.16
N VAL A 340 18.63 1.90 4.15
CA VAL A 340 18.26 2.66 5.36
C VAL A 340 17.77 1.72 6.45
N HIS A 341 16.96 0.71 6.12
CA HIS A 341 16.52 -0.28 7.11
C HIS A 341 17.69 -1.06 7.71
N ALA A 342 18.68 -1.43 6.90
CA ALA A 342 19.89 -2.06 7.41
C ALA A 342 20.70 -1.13 8.36
N LEU A 343 20.73 0.18 8.09
CA LEU A 343 21.32 1.15 9.01
C LEU A 343 20.49 1.31 10.29
N GLN A 344 19.18 1.41 10.16
CA GLN A 344 18.26 1.51 11.28
C GLN A 344 18.42 0.32 12.23
N ASP A 345 18.45 -0.89 11.68
CA ASP A 345 18.60 -2.11 12.47
C ASP A 345 19.93 -2.14 13.21
N GLN A 346 21.04 -1.90 12.52
CA GLN A 346 22.36 -1.88 13.15
C GLN A 346 22.51 -0.80 14.26
N HIS A 347 21.77 0.31 14.17
CA HIS A 347 21.88 1.42 15.13
C HIS A 347 20.81 1.39 16.20
N TYR A 348 19.63 0.80 15.94
CA TYR A 348 18.45 0.93 16.79
C TYR A 348 17.79 -0.42 17.14
N ASP A 349 18.26 -1.54 16.56
CA ASP A 349 17.75 -2.90 16.84
C ASP A 349 16.26 -3.02 16.48
N LEU A 350 15.98 -3.02 15.16
CA LEU A 350 14.60 -3.08 14.63
C LEU A 350 13.88 -4.37 15.05
N ASP A 351 14.60 -5.49 15.18
CA ASP A 351 14.03 -6.75 15.63
C ASP A 351 13.47 -6.61 17.04
N ALA A 352 14.27 -6.08 17.98
CA ALA A 352 13.81 -5.82 19.34
C ALA A 352 12.65 -4.82 19.42
N LEU A 353 12.62 -3.82 18.53
CA LEU A 353 11.54 -2.82 18.45
C LEU A 353 10.28 -3.34 17.73
N SER A 354 10.36 -4.50 17.10
CA SER A 354 9.26 -5.18 16.41
C SER A 354 8.72 -6.39 17.20
N ASP A 355 9.26 -6.67 18.39
CA ASP A 355 8.87 -7.81 19.25
C ASP A 355 7.37 -7.78 19.60
N GLU A 356 6.71 -8.93 19.47
CA GLU A 356 5.27 -9.07 19.73
C GLU A 356 4.85 -8.63 21.13
N SER A 357 5.77 -8.69 22.12
CA SER A 357 5.48 -8.27 23.49
C SER A 357 5.20 -6.77 23.64
N LEU A 358 5.54 -5.96 22.63
CA LEU A 358 5.26 -4.51 22.62
C LEU A 358 3.78 -4.18 22.30
N GLY A 359 3.01 -5.14 21.81
CA GLY A 359 1.64 -4.94 21.33
C GLY A 359 1.57 -4.35 19.91
N SER A 360 0.42 -4.49 19.25
CA SER A 360 0.20 -4.09 17.87
C SER A 360 0.39 -2.59 17.65
N GLU A 361 -0.11 -1.75 18.55
CA GLU A 361 -0.05 -0.28 18.46
C GLU A 361 1.38 0.25 18.45
N ALA A 362 2.21 -0.20 19.39
CA ALA A 362 3.61 0.24 19.46
C ALA A 362 4.40 -0.23 18.23
N ARG A 363 4.17 -1.47 17.78
CA ARG A 363 4.81 -2.01 16.58
C ARG A 363 4.40 -1.24 15.32
N ALA A 364 3.11 -0.92 15.16
CA ALA A 364 2.62 -0.11 14.05
C ALA A 364 3.26 1.29 14.05
N ALA A 365 3.41 1.90 15.22
CA ALA A 365 4.04 3.20 15.37
C ALA A 365 5.56 3.17 15.05
N VAL A 366 6.27 2.14 15.51
CA VAL A 366 7.69 1.96 15.20
C VAL A 366 7.89 1.69 13.72
N ARG A 367 7.05 0.84 13.12
CA ARG A 367 7.07 0.58 11.67
C ARG A 367 6.85 1.88 10.88
N ALA A 368 5.91 2.73 11.31
CA ALA A 368 5.68 4.01 10.67
C ALA A 368 6.87 4.98 10.80
N LEU A 369 7.62 4.93 11.91
CA LEU A 369 8.87 5.67 12.07
C LEU A 369 9.95 5.12 11.11
N ALA A 370 10.09 3.80 11.02
CA ALA A 370 11.11 3.15 10.20
C ALA A 370 10.90 3.45 8.70
N GLU A 371 9.70 3.15 8.20
CA GLU A 371 9.35 3.37 6.80
C GLU A 371 9.33 4.87 6.45
N GLY A 372 8.82 5.71 7.35
CA GLY A 372 8.81 7.14 7.13
C GLY A 372 10.21 7.75 7.03
N GLU A 373 11.19 7.25 7.78
CA GLU A 373 12.58 7.67 7.65
C GLU A 373 13.23 7.11 6.38
N ALA A 374 13.00 5.85 6.05
CA ALA A 374 13.53 5.23 4.83
C ALA A 374 13.04 5.99 3.60
N GLU A 375 11.75 6.32 3.54
CA GLU A 375 11.16 7.17 2.51
C GLU A 375 11.79 8.57 2.49
N LEU A 376 11.97 9.23 3.64
CA LEU A 376 12.63 10.53 3.69
C LEU A 376 14.03 10.49 3.08
N VAL A 377 14.85 9.52 3.48
CA VAL A 377 16.23 9.39 2.99
C VAL A 377 16.24 9.04 1.49
N GLN A 378 15.37 8.14 1.07
CA GLN A 378 15.20 7.77 -0.34
C GLN A 378 14.84 8.99 -1.21
N PHE A 379 14.04 9.90 -0.68
CA PHE A 379 13.72 11.16 -1.36
C PHE A 379 14.86 12.16 -1.37
N LEU A 380 15.58 12.28 -0.26
CA LEU A 380 16.78 13.11 -0.23
C LEU A 380 17.82 12.58 -1.22
N TYR A 381 17.93 11.25 -1.36
CA TYR A 381 18.79 10.61 -2.35
C TYR A 381 18.43 11.03 -3.77
N LEU A 382 17.15 11.09 -4.10
CA LEU A 382 16.71 11.52 -5.42
C LEU A 382 16.96 13.01 -5.71
N TYR A 383 16.71 13.88 -4.72
CA TYR A 383 16.64 15.32 -4.95
C TYR A 383 17.86 16.13 -4.52
N GLU A 384 18.53 15.76 -3.44
CA GLU A 384 19.66 16.52 -2.92
C GLU A 384 21.00 16.05 -3.53
N GLY A 385 21.13 14.76 -3.79
CA GLY A 385 22.38 14.17 -4.22
C GLY A 385 22.74 14.42 -5.68
N ASN A 386 21.76 14.79 -6.53
CA ASN A 386 21.92 14.81 -7.99
C ASN A 386 22.51 13.50 -8.55
N TYR A 387 22.15 12.38 -7.96
CA TYR A 387 22.65 11.06 -8.37
C TYR A 387 21.97 10.53 -9.61
N PHE A 388 20.79 11.08 -9.93
CA PHE A 388 20.05 10.81 -11.16
C PHE A 388 19.97 12.06 -12.02
N ASN A 389 19.98 11.91 -13.33
CA ASN A 389 19.70 13.00 -14.24
C ASN A 389 18.18 13.33 -14.27
N ASP A 390 17.82 14.48 -14.85
CA ASP A 390 16.43 14.96 -14.87
C ASP A 390 15.45 13.96 -15.50
N ALA A 391 15.87 13.22 -16.53
CA ALA A 391 15.02 12.25 -17.22
C ALA A 391 14.85 10.96 -16.40
N GLU A 392 15.89 10.52 -15.70
CA GLU A 392 15.82 9.39 -14.77
C GLU A 392 14.93 9.74 -13.58
N ALA A 393 15.11 10.92 -13.00
CA ALA A 393 14.29 11.40 -11.90
C ALA A 393 12.81 11.53 -12.32
N GLU A 394 12.53 12.07 -13.51
CA GLU A 394 11.17 12.14 -14.06
C GLU A 394 10.57 10.73 -14.28
N THR A 395 11.38 9.78 -14.74
CA THR A 395 10.96 8.39 -14.95
C THR A 395 10.64 7.71 -13.62
N LEU A 396 11.47 7.91 -12.60
CA LEU A 396 11.24 7.41 -11.24
C LEU A 396 9.94 7.98 -10.66
N LEU A 397 9.73 9.29 -10.82
CA LEU A 397 8.53 9.98 -10.37
C LEU A 397 7.24 9.51 -11.05
N ASN A 398 7.33 9.23 -12.35
CA ASN A 398 6.17 8.79 -13.14
C ASN A 398 5.98 7.26 -13.11
N GLY A 399 7.05 6.50 -12.91
CA GLY A 399 7.05 5.03 -12.97
C GLY A 399 6.74 4.36 -11.62
N SER A 400 7.12 4.97 -10.50
CA SER A 400 6.82 4.47 -9.16
C SER A 400 5.31 4.50 -8.81
N GLY A 401 4.47 5.07 -9.66
CA GLY A 401 3.04 5.21 -9.48
C GLY A 401 2.15 4.31 -10.31
N GLN A 402 2.69 3.34 -11.01
CA GLN A 402 1.87 2.40 -11.78
C GLN A 402 1.63 1.06 -11.08
N ALA A 403 1.58 1.01 -9.76
CA ALA A 403 0.63 0.09 -9.16
C ALA A 403 -0.75 0.63 -9.54
N ASP A 404 -1.33 0.06 -10.60
CA ASP A 404 -2.65 0.44 -11.10
C ASP A 404 -3.59 0.51 -9.89
N GLY A 405 -4.17 1.68 -9.61
CA GLY A 405 -5.10 1.83 -8.49
C GLY A 405 -6.26 0.84 -8.55
N SER A 406 -6.46 0.18 -9.71
CA SER A 406 -7.32 -0.97 -9.88
C SER A 406 -6.82 -2.22 -9.16
N PHE A 407 -5.50 -2.41 -8.98
CA PHE A 407 -4.94 -3.55 -8.26
C PHE A 407 -5.24 -3.46 -6.76
N LEU A 408 -4.90 -2.36 -6.11
CA LEU A 408 -5.18 -2.17 -4.68
C LEU A 408 -6.68 -2.07 -4.39
N GLY A 409 -7.48 -1.53 -5.31
CA GLY A 409 -8.92 -1.41 -5.16
C GLY A 409 -9.70 -2.74 -5.14
N GLN A 410 -9.05 -3.88 -5.40
CA GLN A 410 -9.66 -5.21 -5.26
C GLN A 410 -9.58 -5.77 -3.83
N PHE A 411 -8.79 -5.15 -2.95
CA PHE A 411 -8.62 -5.57 -1.56
C PHE A 411 -9.49 -4.74 -0.62
N PRO A 412 -9.88 -5.30 0.54
CA PRO A 412 -10.56 -4.56 1.58
C PRO A 412 -9.74 -3.33 2.02
N PRO A 413 -10.41 -2.20 2.28
CA PRO A 413 -9.73 -0.96 2.66
C PRO A 413 -8.78 -1.10 3.86
N VAL A 414 -9.12 -1.94 4.84
CA VAL A 414 -8.27 -2.17 6.02
C VAL A 414 -6.89 -2.69 5.64
N LEU A 415 -6.79 -3.65 4.71
CA LEU A 415 -5.50 -4.20 4.28
C LEU A 415 -4.68 -3.18 3.51
N VAL A 416 -5.35 -2.40 2.65
CA VAL A 416 -4.69 -1.35 1.87
C VAL A 416 -4.21 -0.21 2.77
N ASN A 417 -5.03 0.19 3.73
CA ASN A 417 -4.69 1.26 4.66
C ASN A 417 -3.57 0.84 5.61
N ASP A 418 -3.60 -0.39 6.14
CA ASP A 418 -2.54 -0.92 6.98
C ASP A 418 -1.19 -0.97 6.25
N LEU A 419 -1.21 -1.45 5.01
CA LEU A 419 -0.02 -1.47 4.16
C LEU A 419 0.52 -0.06 3.89
N SER A 420 -0.37 0.93 3.69
CA SER A 420 0.03 2.29 3.28
C SER A 420 0.31 3.24 4.45
N PHE A 421 -0.19 2.96 5.64
CA PHE A 421 -0.04 3.83 6.81
C PHE A 421 1.41 4.22 7.12
N PRO A 422 2.39 3.30 7.14
CA PRO A 422 3.79 3.65 7.37
C PRO A 422 4.36 4.59 6.30
N TYR A 423 3.94 4.43 5.05
CA TYR A 423 4.43 5.21 3.90
C TYR A 423 3.69 6.54 3.68
N THR A 424 2.57 6.76 4.38
CA THR A 424 1.78 8.00 4.29
C THR A 424 1.90 8.80 5.59
N ASP A 425 1.26 8.33 6.64
CA ASP A 425 1.24 9.02 7.93
C ASP A 425 2.61 8.93 8.63
N GLY A 426 3.33 7.81 8.46
CA GLY A 426 4.72 7.67 8.93
C GLY A 426 5.65 8.70 8.31
N VAL A 427 5.54 8.94 7.00
CA VAL A 427 6.31 9.99 6.32
C VAL A 427 5.95 11.37 6.82
N GLU A 428 4.66 11.66 7.03
CA GLU A 428 4.23 12.95 7.60
C GLU A 428 4.79 13.17 9.01
N PHE A 429 4.78 12.13 9.85
CA PHE A 429 5.36 12.13 11.18
C PHE A 429 6.87 12.42 11.12
N VAL A 430 7.63 11.66 10.33
CA VAL A 430 9.07 11.83 10.20
C VAL A 430 9.44 13.19 9.61
N LEU A 431 8.69 13.68 8.64
CA LEU A 431 8.84 15.03 8.11
C LEU A 431 8.59 16.11 9.17
N ALA A 432 7.64 15.92 10.08
CA ALA A 432 7.40 16.83 11.18
C ALA A 432 8.60 16.87 12.14
N LEU A 433 9.21 15.72 12.43
CA LEU A 433 10.45 15.63 13.22
C LEU A 433 11.62 16.28 12.48
N TYR A 434 11.81 15.95 11.22
CA TYR A 434 12.90 16.50 10.41
C TYR A 434 12.84 18.02 10.30
N ARG A 435 11.66 18.59 10.13
CA ARG A 435 11.45 20.04 10.13
C ARG A 435 11.76 20.69 11.49
N ALA A 436 11.53 19.98 12.57
CA ALA A 436 11.78 20.48 13.92
C ALA A 436 13.26 20.48 14.30
N GLY A 437 14.06 19.51 13.83
CA GLY A 437 15.45 19.39 14.25
C GLY A 437 16.37 18.56 13.35
N GLY A 438 15.98 18.30 12.10
CA GLY A 438 16.76 17.46 11.17
C GLY A 438 16.84 16.01 11.64
N PHE A 439 17.84 15.30 11.20
CA PHE A 439 18.06 13.92 11.62
C PHE A 439 18.27 13.75 13.12
N ALA A 440 18.79 14.77 13.82
CA ALA A 440 18.93 14.69 15.27
C ALA A 440 17.58 14.53 16.01
N ALA A 441 16.48 15.07 15.46
CA ALA A 441 15.14 14.85 16.01
C ALA A 441 14.62 13.44 15.72
N ILE A 442 14.99 12.85 14.57
CA ILE A 442 14.67 11.46 14.23
C ILE A 442 15.49 10.50 15.10
N ASP A 443 16.79 10.76 15.31
CA ASP A 443 17.63 9.98 16.24
C ASP A 443 17.06 9.99 17.67
N ALA A 444 16.52 11.14 18.09
CA ALA A 444 15.84 11.24 19.38
C ALA A 444 14.54 10.42 19.43
N ALA A 445 13.84 10.31 18.29
CA ALA A 445 12.66 9.46 18.19
C ALA A 445 13.03 7.97 18.24
N TRP A 446 14.13 7.56 17.66
CA TRP A 446 14.64 6.19 17.82
C TRP A 446 15.05 5.87 19.25
N ALA A 447 15.58 6.84 19.97
CA ALA A 447 15.90 6.67 21.39
C ALA A 447 14.65 6.61 22.30
N ASN A 448 13.53 7.14 21.86
CA ASN A 448 12.23 7.14 22.54
C ASN A 448 11.13 6.92 21.51
N PRO A 449 10.94 5.69 21.02
CA PRO A 449 10.02 5.41 19.92
C PRO A 449 8.58 5.85 20.21
N PRO A 450 7.80 6.21 19.16
CA PRO A 450 6.38 6.39 19.31
C PRO A 450 5.74 5.08 19.76
N VAL A 451 4.72 5.16 20.62
CA VAL A 451 4.11 3.98 21.24
C VAL A 451 2.65 3.76 20.83
N SER A 452 2.14 4.62 19.95
CA SER A 452 0.78 4.52 19.44
C SER A 452 0.67 5.09 18.03
N THR A 453 -0.32 4.64 17.27
CA THR A 453 -0.65 5.23 15.98
C THR A 453 -1.12 6.68 16.11
N GLU A 454 -1.68 7.06 17.27
CA GLU A 454 -1.97 8.45 17.60
C GLU A 454 -0.73 9.34 17.54
N HIS A 455 0.41 8.86 18.05
CA HIS A 455 1.68 9.61 17.96
C HIS A 455 2.08 9.89 16.52
N ILE A 456 1.81 8.95 15.63
CA ILE A 456 2.09 9.09 14.19
C ILE A 456 1.13 10.08 13.56
N LEU A 457 -0.17 9.91 13.81
CA LEU A 457 -1.24 10.79 13.29
C LEU A 457 -1.13 12.22 13.82
N HIS A 458 -0.60 12.39 15.05
CA HIS A 458 -0.49 13.65 15.75
C HIS A 458 0.94 13.89 16.28
N PRO A 459 1.91 14.29 15.44
CA PRO A 459 3.31 14.49 15.87
C PRO A 459 3.48 15.50 17.00
N GLY A 460 2.47 16.36 17.25
CA GLY A 460 2.41 17.27 18.39
C GLY A 460 2.30 16.52 19.70
N ARG A 461 1.43 15.53 19.80
CA ARG A 461 1.23 14.72 21.01
C ARG A 461 2.47 13.92 21.37
N TYR A 462 3.10 13.30 20.37
CA TYR A 462 4.38 12.63 20.56
C TYR A 462 5.43 13.57 21.20
N ARG A 463 5.59 14.81 20.68
CA ARG A 463 6.55 15.78 21.20
C ARG A 463 6.19 16.30 22.58
N ASP A 464 4.91 16.40 22.90
CA ASP A 464 4.41 16.82 24.20
C ASP A 464 4.51 15.70 25.25
N GLY A 465 4.85 14.46 24.84
CA GLY A 465 5.01 13.30 25.71
C GLY A 465 3.69 12.75 26.20
N ASP A 466 2.63 12.91 25.40
CA ASP A 466 1.31 12.33 25.66
C ASP A 466 1.38 10.82 25.51
N LEU A 467 1.01 10.09 26.54
CA LEU A 467 1.09 8.63 26.56
C LEU A 467 -0.31 8.01 26.65
N PRO A 468 -0.57 6.91 25.91
CA PRO A 468 -1.83 6.22 26.00
C PRO A 468 -2.16 5.76 27.43
N GLN A 469 -3.41 5.91 27.81
CA GLN A 469 -3.94 5.42 29.07
C GLN A 469 -4.01 3.89 29.03
N LEU A 470 -3.61 3.24 30.12
CA LEU A 470 -3.74 1.81 30.25
C LEU A 470 -5.20 1.44 30.53
N VAL A 471 -5.85 0.85 29.56
CA VAL A 471 -7.21 0.34 29.66
C VAL A 471 -7.16 -1.17 29.90
N ALA A 472 -7.97 -1.67 30.83
CA ALA A 472 -8.07 -3.09 31.12
C ALA A 472 -9.48 -3.60 30.83
N LEU A 473 -9.56 -4.85 30.36
CA LEU A 473 -10.79 -5.62 30.25
C LEU A 473 -10.76 -6.80 31.19
N ALA A 474 -11.85 -7.01 31.94
CA ALA A 474 -12.00 -8.24 32.71
C ALA A 474 -12.25 -9.42 31.78
N PRO A 475 -11.68 -10.61 32.02
CA PRO A 475 -11.95 -11.80 31.22
C PRO A 475 -13.44 -12.13 31.13
N LEU A 476 -13.98 -12.28 29.94
CA LEU A 476 -15.42 -12.48 29.71
C LEU A 476 -15.84 -13.96 29.67
N THR A 477 -14.92 -14.91 29.76
CA THR A 477 -15.20 -16.35 29.70
C THR A 477 -16.23 -16.82 30.70
N ALA A 478 -16.24 -16.25 31.93
CA ALA A 478 -17.22 -16.58 32.94
C ALA A 478 -18.63 -16.04 32.62
N THR A 479 -18.70 -14.89 31.96
CA THR A 479 -19.94 -14.23 31.50
C THR A 479 -20.52 -14.94 30.29
N LEU A 480 -19.68 -15.29 29.32
CA LEU A 480 -20.08 -15.94 28.08
C LEU A 480 -20.41 -17.44 28.26
N GLY A 481 -19.74 -18.11 29.19
CA GLY A 481 -20.00 -19.52 29.53
C GLY A 481 -19.16 -20.50 28.71
N VAL A 482 -19.60 -21.77 28.74
CA VAL A 482 -18.85 -22.87 28.12
C VAL A 482 -18.91 -22.79 26.60
N GLY A 483 -17.78 -23.07 25.93
CA GLY A 483 -17.65 -23.09 24.46
C GLY A 483 -17.13 -21.80 23.85
N TRP A 484 -16.99 -20.74 24.66
CA TRP A 484 -16.39 -19.50 24.23
C TRP A 484 -14.88 -19.49 24.51
N GLU A 485 -14.11 -19.25 23.48
CA GLU A 485 -12.66 -19.11 23.53
C GLU A 485 -12.29 -17.68 23.13
N ARG A 486 -11.33 -17.08 23.84
CA ARG A 486 -10.79 -15.79 23.45
C ARG A 486 -9.85 -15.99 22.26
N LEU A 487 -10.12 -15.34 21.15
CA LEU A 487 -9.26 -15.33 19.98
C LEU A 487 -8.10 -14.37 20.20
N ASP A 488 -8.41 -13.12 20.55
CA ASP A 488 -7.42 -12.09 20.78
C ASP A 488 -7.87 -11.08 21.86
N GLU A 489 -6.89 -10.35 22.39
CA GLU A 489 -7.06 -9.21 23.29
C GLU A 489 -5.90 -8.25 23.09
N ASP A 490 -6.14 -7.08 22.48
CA ASP A 490 -5.12 -6.08 22.19
C ASP A 490 -5.71 -4.66 22.23
N VAL A 491 -4.94 -3.69 21.78
CA VAL A 491 -5.30 -2.28 21.59
C VAL A 491 -5.66 -2.03 20.14
N LEU A 492 -6.79 -1.39 19.89
CA LEU A 492 -7.24 -1.03 18.55
C LEU A 492 -6.46 0.18 18.02
N GLY A 493 -6.24 1.19 18.86
CA GLY A 493 -5.57 2.42 18.52
C GLY A 493 -6.40 3.40 17.69
N GLU A 494 -5.91 4.63 17.56
CA GLU A 494 -6.65 5.67 16.82
C GLU A 494 -6.76 5.33 15.33
N PHE A 495 -5.72 4.75 14.74
CA PHE A 495 -5.70 4.40 13.33
C PHE A 495 -6.80 3.39 12.95
N TYR A 496 -6.90 2.28 13.66
CA TYR A 496 -7.95 1.30 13.38
C TYR A 496 -9.32 1.74 13.86
N LEU A 497 -9.41 2.55 14.94
CA LEU A 497 -10.66 3.16 15.35
C LEU A 497 -11.22 4.05 14.22
N ARG A 498 -10.38 4.84 13.56
CA ARG A 498 -10.77 5.63 12.38
C ARG A 498 -11.29 4.74 11.26
N GLN A 499 -10.58 3.67 10.94
CA GLN A 499 -11.00 2.74 9.90
C GLN A 499 -12.32 2.04 10.25
N TYR A 500 -12.50 1.66 11.53
CA TYR A 500 -13.74 1.07 12.01
C TYR A 500 -14.92 2.03 11.77
N LEU A 501 -14.80 3.26 12.17
CA LEU A 501 -15.86 4.27 12.02
C LEU A 501 -16.11 4.65 10.55
N ASP A 502 -15.06 4.73 9.72
CA ASP A 502 -15.11 5.17 8.31
C ASP A 502 -15.96 4.24 7.42
N GLN A 503 -16.19 3.00 7.87
CA GLN A 503 -17.04 2.07 7.13
C GLN A 503 -18.50 2.54 7.04
N GLN A 504 -18.98 3.32 8.01
CA GLN A 504 -20.38 3.73 8.09
C GLN A 504 -20.57 5.24 8.27
N LEU A 505 -19.53 5.96 8.73
CA LEU A 505 -19.64 7.37 9.06
C LEU A 505 -18.89 8.25 8.06
N PRO A 506 -19.39 9.47 7.80
CA PRO A 506 -18.67 10.43 6.97
C PRO A 506 -17.32 10.82 7.59
N ALA A 507 -16.30 11.02 6.76
CA ALA A 507 -14.91 11.29 7.18
C ALA A 507 -14.78 12.46 8.20
N ALA A 508 -15.57 13.54 8.06
CA ALA A 508 -15.57 14.64 9.01
C ALA A 508 -16.07 14.20 10.41
N THR A 509 -17.03 13.28 10.46
CA THR A 509 -17.52 12.70 11.72
C THR A 509 -16.49 11.76 12.31
N VAL A 510 -15.87 10.91 11.49
CA VAL A 510 -14.78 10.01 11.91
C VAL A 510 -13.62 10.79 12.52
N ASN A 511 -13.15 11.83 11.83
CA ASN A 511 -12.07 12.67 12.32
C ASN A 511 -12.37 13.26 13.71
N ARG A 512 -13.57 13.80 13.90
CA ARG A 512 -13.97 14.38 15.18
C ARG A 512 -14.13 13.32 16.28
N ALA A 513 -14.68 12.16 15.94
CA ALA A 513 -14.98 11.12 16.91
C ALA A 513 -13.75 10.33 17.36
N ALA A 514 -12.75 10.16 16.50
CA ALA A 514 -11.56 9.39 16.84
C ALA A 514 -10.42 10.25 17.40
N THR A 515 -10.33 11.53 17.01
CA THR A 515 -9.35 12.46 17.58
C THR A 515 -9.60 12.65 19.07
N GLY A 516 -8.58 12.52 19.90
CA GLY A 516 -8.71 12.52 21.35
C GLY A 516 -8.86 11.11 21.93
N TRP A 517 -8.54 10.10 21.11
CA TRP A 517 -8.32 8.75 21.60
C TRP A 517 -7.22 8.76 22.67
N GLY A 518 -7.55 8.36 23.90
CA GLY A 518 -6.59 8.34 25.00
C GLY A 518 -6.12 6.96 25.35
N GLY A 519 -6.74 5.92 24.79
CA GLY A 519 -6.40 4.52 25.00
C GLY A 519 -7.61 3.61 24.87
N ASP A 520 -7.37 2.36 24.59
CA ASP A 520 -8.43 1.36 24.53
C ASP A 520 -7.93 -0.04 24.90
N ARG A 521 -8.88 -0.94 25.01
CA ARG A 521 -8.65 -2.37 25.05
C ARG A 521 -9.84 -3.08 24.41
N TYR A 522 -9.56 -3.98 23.46
CA TYR A 522 -10.58 -4.87 22.93
C TYR A 522 -10.28 -6.34 23.27
N ALA A 523 -11.31 -7.17 23.20
CA ALA A 523 -11.17 -8.62 23.20
C ALA A 523 -12.22 -9.25 22.29
N VAL A 524 -11.81 -10.24 21.53
CA VAL A 524 -12.67 -11.00 20.62
C VAL A 524 -12.78 -12.44 21.11
N TYR A 525 -14.00 -12.96 21.14
CA TYR A 525 -14.32 -14.32 21.56
C TYR A 525 -15.10 -15.05 20.48
N TRP A 526 -14.81 -16.32 20.32
CA TRP A 526 -15.47 -17.19 19.35
C TRP A 526 -16.06 -18.43 20.00
N ASN A 527 -17.24 -18.82 19.54
CA ASN A 527 -17.87 -20.11 19.87
C ASN A 527 -18.07 -20.90 18.59
N ALA A 528 -17.20 -21.87 18.34
CA ALA A 528 -17.22 -22.66 17.11
C ALA A 528 -18.49 -23.52 16.95
N ALA A 529 -19.10 -23.96 18.07
CA ALA A 529 -20.32 -24.79 18.03
C ALA A 529 -21.56 -23.97 17.62
N GLU A 530 -21.61 -22.71 18.02
CA GLU A 530 -22.71 -21.79 17.76
C GLU A 530 -22.42 -20.85 16.59
N GLN A 531 -21.20 -20.86 16.06
CA GLN A 531 -20.69 -19.90 15.09
C GLN A 531 -20.90 -18.44 15.57
N GLY A 532 -20.80 -18.27 16.87
CA GLY A 532 -21.01 -17.00 17.56
C GLY A 532 -19.72 -16.22 17.73
N LEU A 533 -19.76 -14.92 17.46
CA LEU A 533 -18.64 -13.98 17.64
C LEU A 533 -19.06 -12.93 18.66
N VAL A 534 -18.16 -12.61 19.59
CA VAL A 534 -18.32 -11.52 20.56
C VAL A 534 -17.11 -10.62 20.48
N MET A 535 -17.34 -9.32 20.37
CA MET A 535 -16.34 -8.28 20.53
C MET A 535 -16.73 -7.38 21.71
N ALA A 536 -15.77 -7.12 22.58
CA ALA A 536 -15.83 -6.14 23.64
C ALA A 536 -14.74 -5.08 23.39
N LEU A 537 -15.12 -3.82 23.38
CA LEU A 537 -14.19 -2.70 23.21
C LEU A 537 -14.48 -1.65 24.30
N ARG A 538 -13.45 -1.28 25.04
CA ARG A 538 -13.45 -0.21 26.03
C ARG A 538 -12.49 0.87 25.60
N LEU A 539 -13.01 2.11 25.48
CA LEU A 539 -12.25 3.28 25.03
C LEU A 539 -12.16 4.29 26.17
N ALA A 540 -10.98 4.81 26.39
CA ALA A 540 -10.71 5.98 27.21
C ALA A 540 -10.36 7.16 26.32
N TRP A 541 -10.62 8.37 26.80
CA TRP A 541 -10.47 9.62 26.03
C TRP A 541 -9.55 10.58 26.77
N ASP A 542 -8.86 11.42 26.04
CA ASP A 542 -7.98 12.44 26.59
C ASP A 542 -8.74 13.47 27.41
N THR A 543 -9.91 13.84 26.94
CA THR A 543 -10.76 14.80 27.62
C THR A 543 -12.22 14.34 27.66
N PRO A 544 -13.01 14.85 28.66
CA PRO A 544 -14.44 14.60 28.67
C PRO A 544 -15.18 15.11 27.40
N GLN A 545 -14.62 16.08 26.68
CA GLN A 545 -15.17 16.60 25.44
C GLN A 545 -15.04 15.57 24.32
N ASP A 546 -13.90 14.91 24.21
CA ASP A 546 -13.65 13.88 23.20
C ASP A 546 -14.56 12.67 23.43
N ALA A 547 -14.76 12.29 24.70
CA ALA A 547 -15.73 11.27 25.08
C ALA A 547 -17.17 11.61 24.64
N LEU A 548 -17.56 12.86 24.74
CA LEU A 548 -18.89 13.32 24.28
C LEU A 548 -18.98 13.34 22.74
N GLU A 549 -17.94 13.77 22.07
CA GLU A 549 -17.88 13.81 20.59
C GLU A 549 -18.00 12.40 20.01
N PHE A 550 -17.34 11.43 20.61
CA PHE A 550 -17.52 10.03 20.24
C PHE A 550 -18.94 9.53 20.54
N ALA A 551 -19.45 9.81 21.74
CA ALA A 551 -20.78 9.35 22.16
C ALA A 551 -21.90 9.95 21.27
N GLU A 552 -21.72 11.15 20.74
CA GLU A 552 -22.63 11.75 19.77
C GLU A 552 -22.52 11.12 18.36
N ALA A 553 -21.32 10.72 17.96
CA ALA A 553 -21.06 10.20 16.64
C ALA A 553 -21.34 8.70 16.51
N TYR A 554 -20.88 7.90 17.47
CA TYR A 554 -20.90 6.43 17.39
C TYR A 554 -22.28 5.82 17.15
N PRO A 555 -23.39 6.32 17.73
CA PRO A 555 -24.72 5.79 17.43
C PRO A 555 -25.08 5.79 15.94
N GLY A 556 -24.47 6.65 15.15
CA GLY A 556 -24.62 6.66 13.71
C GLY A 556 -24.05 5.44 13.01
N TYR A 557 -23.01 4.82 13.58
CA TYR A 557 -22.36 3.63 13.02
C TYR A 557 -23.31 2.43 12.97
N PRO A 558 -23.79 1.89 14.12
CA PRO A 558 -24.69 0.73 14.12
C PRO A 558 -26.06 1.08 13.50
N ALA A 559 -26.50 2.34 13.56
CA ALA A 559 -27.74 2.76 12.91
C ALA A 559 -27.64 2.65 11.37
N ALA A 560 -26.48 3.01 10.78
CA ALA A 560 -26.22 2.84 9.36
C ALA A 560 -26.01 1.38 9.00
N LEU A 561 -25.23 0.64 9.79
CA LEU A 561 -24.93 -0.77 9.57
C LEU A 561 -26.18 -1.65 9.49
N TYR A 562 -27.11 -1.45 10.43
CA TYR A 562 -28.34 -2.25 10.52
C TYR A 562 -29.57 -1.60 9.89
N GLU A 563 -29.44 -0.39 9.36
CA GLU A 563 -30.58 0.43 8.88
C GLU A 563 -31.73 0.51 9.94
N ALA A 564 -31.36 0.64 11.22
CA ALA A 564 -32.26 0.53 12.37
C ALA A 564 -32.01 1.62 13.41
N GLU A 565 -33.06 2.00 14.15
CA GLU A 565 -32.92 2.87 15.31
C GLU A 565 -32.51 2.06 16.55
N SER A 566 -31.86 2.74 17.51
CA SER A 566 -31.47 2.12 18.77
C SER A 566 -32.64 1.89 19.69
N GLU A 567 -32.59 0.84 20.47
CA GLU A 567 -33.43 0.63 21.65
C GLU A 567 -32.65 0.98 22.93
N THR A 568 -33.20 1.90 23.73
CA THR A 568 -32.62 2.23 25.03
C THR A 568 -32.93 1.13 26.05
N GLN A 569 -31.90 0.54 26.61
CA GLN A 569 -31.96 -0.54 27.57
C GLN A 569 -31.96 -0.03 29.03
N PRO A 570 -32.42 -0.81 30.00
CA PRO A 570 -32.22 -0.50 31.42
C PRO A 570 -30.72 -0.30 31.71
N GLY A 571 -30.37 0.81 32.36
CA GLY A 571 -28.97 1.20 32.59
C GLY A 571 -28.42 2.20 31.57
N GLY A 572 -29.21 2.59 30.54
CA GLY A 572 -28.88 3.66 29.61
C GLY A 572 -28.10 3.20 28.36
N ALA A 573 -27.80 1.92 28.22
CA ALA A 573 -27.18 1.40 27.00
C ALA A 573 -28.10 1.54 25.79
N LEU A 574 -27.54 1.90 24.67
CA LEU A 574 -28.20 1.91 23.36
C LEU A 574 -27.84 0.64 22.61
N CYS A 575 -28.84 -0.11 22.15
CA CYS A 575 -28.62 -1.34 21.40
C CYS A 575 -29.30 -1.27 20.03
N TRP A 576 -28.63 -1.82 19.04
CA TRP A 576 -29.13 -2.06 17.68
C TRP A 576 -29.07 -3.55 17.39
N THR A 577 -30.03 -4.05 16.67
CA THR A 577 -30.15 -5.48 16.35
C THR A 577 -30.37 -5.66 14.85
N GLY A 578 -29.53 -6.48 14.25
CA GLY A 578 -29.61 -6.94 12.86
C GLY A 578 -29.39 -8.45 12.81
N ASP A 579 -28.39 -8.90 12.06
CA ASP A 579 -27.93 -10.30 12.05
C ASP A 579 -27.24 -10.68 13.36
N ASP A 580 -26.71 -9.70 14.07
CA ASP A 580 -26.18 -9.75 15.44
C ASP A 580 -26.63 -8.47 16.18
N ALA A 581 -26.04 -8.16 17.31
CA ALA A 581 -26.42 -6.98 18.10
C ALA A 581 -25.16 -6.20 18.51
N ILE A 582 -25.24 -4.87 18.37
CA ILE A 582 -24.26 -3.93 18.94
C ILE A 582 -24.95 -3.14 20.06
N CYS A 583 -24.34 -3.13 21.24
CA CYS A 583 -24.75 -2.29 22.35
C CYS A 583 -23.62 -1.32 22.72
N PHE A 584 -23.98 -0.07 22.94
CA PHE A 584 -23.10 1.03 23.31
C PHE A 584 -23.51 1.66 24.63
N LEU A 585 -22.54 1.97 25.46
CA LEU A 585 -22.76 2.68 26.72
C LEU A 585 -21.64 3.69 26.97
N GLN A 586 -22.04 4.94 27.19
CA GLN A 586 -21.12 5.98 27.68
C GLN A 586 -21.26 6.09 29.19
N ILE A 587 -20.16 5.91 29.92
CA ILE A 587 -20.15 5.96 31.37
C ILE A 587 -18.81 6.48 31.91
N ASP A 588 -18.87 7.42 32.87
CA ASP A 588 -17.70 7.96 33.58
C ASP A 588 -16.57 8.48 32.67
N GLY A 589 -16.93 8.95 31.48
CA GLY A 589 -15.97 9.45 30.47
C GLY A 589 -15.36 8.35 29.59
N GLU A 590 -15.77 7.10 29.75
CA GLU A 590 -15.36 5.99 28.90
C GLU A 590 -16.49 5.53 27.98
N SER A 591 -16.13 4.96 26.84
CA SER A 591 -17.07 4.38 25.88
C SER A 591 -16.94 2.87 25.86
N LEU A 592 -18.04 2.17 26.13
CA LEU A 592 -18.11 0.72 26.12
C LEU A 592 -18.93 0.25 24.94
N ILE A 593 -18.38 -0.64 24.13
CA ILE A 593 -19.03 -1.26 22.98
C ILE A 593 -19.00 -2.77 23.16
N ALA A 594 -20.13 -3.41 22.97
CA ALA A 594 -20.24 -4.86 22.91
C ALA A 594 -21.00 -5.27 21.65
N ARG A 595 -20.40 -6.12 20.84
CA ARG A 595 -21.03 -6.80 19.71
C ARG A 595 -21.16 -8.28 20.06
N ALA A 596 -22.32 -8.86 19.85
CA ALA A 596 -22.61 -10.23 20.20
C ALA A 596 -23.71 -10.82 19.33
N PRO A 597 -23.91 -12.16 19.30
CA PRO A 597 -24.97 -12.78 18.50
C PRO A 597 -26.38 -12.28 18.81
N ASP A 598 -26.60 -11.76 20.01
CA ASP A 598 -27.89 -11.21 20.43
C ASP A 598 -27.74 -10.09 21.50
N THR A 599 -28.78 -9.28 21.65
CA THR A 599 -28.82 -8.18 22.61
C THR A 599 -28.62 -8.62 24.07
N PRO A 600 -29.22 -9.74 24.58
CA PRO A 600 -28.95 -10.21 25.94
C PRO A 600 -27.46 -10.50 26.19
N THR A 601 -26.78 -11.14 25.24
CA THR A 601 -25.36 -11.45 25.36
C THR A 601 -24.53 -10.15 25.31
N ALA A 602 -24.83 -9.20 24.41
CA ALA A 602 -24.14 -7.91 24.36
C ALA A 602 -24.29 -7.12 25.67
N LEU A 603 -25.48 -7.10 26.26
CA LEU A 603 -25.73 -6.45 27.57
C LEU A 603 -24.99 -7.15 28.74
N ALA A 604 -24.89 -8.46 28.70
CA ALA A 604 -24.11 -9.21 29.71
C ALA A 604 -22.61 -8.85 29.60
N VAL A 605 -22.08 -8.70 28.39
CA VAL A 605 -20.71 -8.25 28.13
C VAL A 605 -20.51 -6.82 28.65
N LEU A 606 -21.39 -5.85 28.30
CA LEU A 606 -21.32 -4.48 28.83
C LEU A 606 -21.33 -4.44 30.35
N SER A 607 -22.21 -5.25 30.98
CA SER A 607 -22.27 -5.31 32.43
C SER A 607 -21.00 -5.86 33.06
N ALA A 608 -20.35 -6.84 32.43
CA ALA A 608 -19.07 -7.37 32.89
C ALA A 608 -17.94 -6.34 32.73
N MET A 609 -17.94 -5.56 31.64
CA MET A 609 -16.97 -4.49 31.42
C MET A 609 -17.10 -3.35 32.45
N GLN A 610 -18.30 -3.05 32.91
CA GLN A 610 -18.53 -2.04 33.97
C GLN A 610 -18.05 -2.50 35.37
N ALA A 611 -18.03 -3.81 35.62
CA ALA A 611 -17.70 -4.36 36.92
C ALA A 611 -16.20 -4.56 37.18
N GLY A 612 -15.38 -4.51 36.12
CA GLY A 612 -13.92 -4.66 36.13
C GLY A 612 -13.20 -3.39 35.87
#